data_49a1b27d02871f61b98be5060c5698a5
#
_entry.id   49a1b27d02871f61b98be5060c5698a5
#
_cell.length_a   1.000
_cell.length_b   1.000
_cell.length_c   1.000
_cell.angle_alpha   90.00
_cell.angle_beta   90.00
_cell.angle_gamma   90.00
#
_symmetry.space_group_name_H-M   'P 1'
#
loop_
_entity.id
_entity.type
_entity.pdbx_description
1 polymer ?
#
loop_
_entity_poly.entity_id
_entity_poly.type
_entity_poly.pdbx_seq_one_letter_code
_entity_poly.pdbx_strand_id
1 'polypeptide(L)'
;MKPCIVLQSDFGISTGLPASMTAVIVKLDPEIRVFDLCHEVREYDIREGASILASTFPYWPDGTIFVSVVDPGVGTDRRSCVALMDNGSYVVTPDNGTLSLLYDSIREVREIDEKVNRMPGSDDHHTFHGRDVYAYTAARLASGIIGWEGVGPLFEKESLVRFPAPSAEIIDGEAFGEVTGAHDHFGNVGISIPNEMIKQIGIGLGDMCRVRISKDGKDLYDKEMMFHKSFGWVAPGEPILNECSNDYVEISINQGSFCDIELPELLKAYDVSVYKVRISPVPVKEEK
;
A
#
# COMPACT_ATOMS: atom_id res chain seq x y z
N MET A 1 -15.95 12.27 -20.35
CA MET A 1 -14.59 11.75 -20.61
C MET A 1 -14.57 10.34 -20.07
N LYS A 2 -13.95 9.37 -20.78
CA LYS A 2 -13.85 8.00 -20.25
C LYS A 2 -12.99 7.98 -18.97
N PRO A 3 -13.29 7.11 -18.01
CA PRO A 3 -12.41 6.87 -16.85
C PRO A 3 -11.00 6.51 -17.31
N CYS A 4 -9.98 6.90 -16.57
CA CYS A 4 -8.66 6.35 -16.78
C CYS A 4 -8.51 5.02 -16.01
N ILE A 5 -7.58 4.19 -16.47
CA ILE A 5 -7.20 2.96 -15.79
C ILE A 5 -5.79 3.14 -15.24
N VAL A 6 -5.60 2.74 -13.99
CA VAL A 6 -4.31 2.81 -13.28
C VAL A 6 -3.90 1.41 -12.88
N LEU A 7 -2.70 0.97 -13.32
CA LEU A 7 -2.21 -0.39 -13.16
C LEU A 7 -1.16 -0.49 -12.06
N GLN A 8 -1.28 -1.49 -11.21
CA GLN A 8 -0.31 -1.85 -10.19
C GLN A 8 -0.09 -3.37 -10.16
N SER A 9 1.16 -3.80 -9.98
CA SER A 9 1.48 -5.22 -9.82
C SER A 9 2.88 -5.44 -9.20
N ASP A 10 3.19 -6.70 -8.88
CA ASP A 10 4.50 -7.20 -8.51
C ASP A 10 5.24 -7.87 -9.70
N PHE A 11 4.89 -7.53 -10.94
CA PHE A 11 5.39 -8.20 -12.14
C PHE A 11 6.76 -7.72 -12.61
N GLY A 12 7.26 -6.62 -12.06
CA GLY A 12 8.47 -5.95 -12.54
C GLY A 12 8.29 -5.26 -13.90
N ILE A 13 8.98 -4.16 -14.12
CA ILE A 13 8.90 -3.38 -15.37
C ILE A 13 9.65 -4.02 -16.54
N SER A 14 10.58 -4.93 -16.27
CA SER A 14 11.42 -5.57 -17.29
C SER A 14 10.79 -6.78 -17.97
N THR A 15 9.67 -7.31 -17.44
CA THR A 15 9.10 -8.59 -17.89
C THR A 15 8.17 -8.47 -19.09
N GLY A 16 7.70 -7.30 -19.44
CA GLY A 16 6.67 -7.08 -20.46
C GLY A 16 5.24 -7.49 -20.01
N LEU A 17 5.08 -8.05 -18.81
CA LEU A 17 3.75 -8.44 -18.30
C LEU A 17 2.84 -7.21 -18.10
N PRO A 18 3.30 -6.09 -17.50
CA PRO A 18 2.51 -4.85 -17.41
C PRO A 18 2.08 -4.32 -18.78
N ALA A 19 3.01 -4.32 -19.75
CA ALA A 19 2.70 -3.90 -21.11
C ALA A 19 1.61 -4.77 -21.77
N SER A 20 1.54 -6.07 -21.43
CA SER A 20 0.49 -6.97 -21.90
C SER A 20 -0.88 -6.61 -21.33
N MET A 21 -0.96 -6.14 -20.07
CA MET A 21 -2.19 -5.62 -19.47
C MET A 21 -2.66 -4.36 -20.20
N THR A 22 -1.75 -3.41 -20.42
CA THR A 22 -2.00 -2.20 -21.21
C THR A 22 -2.47 -2.55 -22.63
N ALA A 23 -1.84 -3.53 -23.28
CA ALA A 23 -2.20 -3.92 -24.64
C ALA A 23 -3.63 -4.46 -24.75
N VAL A 24 -4.12 -5.22 -23.76
CA VAL A 24 -5.51 -5.71 -23.70
C VAL A 24 -6.48 -4.54 -23.59
N ILE A 25 -6.18 -3.55 -22.75
CA ILE A 25 -7.02 -2.35 -22.58
C ILE A 25 -7.09 -1.56 -23.88
N VAL A 26 -5.94 -1.23 -24.47
CA VAL A 26 -5.85 -0.43 -25.71
C VAL A 26 -6.45 -1.17 -26.91
N LYS A 27 -6.31 -2.50 -26.97
CA LYS A 27 -6.94 -3.32 -28.02
C LYS A 27 -8.46 -3.28 -27.95
N LEU A 28 -9.04 -3.23 -26.75
CA LEU A 28 -10.48 -3.14 -26.54
C LEU A 28 -10.98 -1.72 -26.84
N ASP A 29 -10.27 -0.71 -26.36
CA ASP A 29 -10.65 0.69 -26.54
C ASP A 29 -9.41 1.61 -26.47
N PRO A 30 -8.92 2.09 -27.65
CA PRO A 30 -7.69 2.90 -27.71
C PRO A 30 -7.83 4.32 -27.13
N GLU A 31 -9.05 4.75 -26.79
CA GLU A 31 -9.27 6.07 -26.18
C GLU A 31 -9.14 6.05 -24.65
N ILE A 32 -9.04 4.87 -24.02
CA ILE A 32 -8.80 4.76 -22.59
C ILE A 32 -7.37 5.18 -22.28
N ARG A 33 -7.22 6.13 -21.36
CA ARG A 33 -5.91 6.51 -20.83
C ARG A 33 -5.49 5.49 -19.78
N VAL A 34 -4.31 4.93 -19.94
CA VAL A 34 -3.73 3.96 -19.01
C VAL A 34 -2.48 4.57 -18.39
N PHE A 35 -2.36 4.41 -17.09
CA PHE A 35 -1.21 4.86 -16.30
C PHE A 35 -0.70 3.71 -15.44
N ASP A 36 0.60 3.68 -15.21
CA ASP A 36 1.21 2.79 -14.25
C ASP A 36 1.28 3.49 -12.89
N LEU A 37 0.82 2.82 -11.84
CA LEU A 37 1.03 3.24 -10.46
C LEU A 37 2.39 2.76 -9.98
N CYS A 38 2.56 1.44 -9.97
CA CYS A 38 3.79 0.77 -9.60
C CYS A 38 3.76 -0.67 -10.13
N HIS A 39 4.86 -1.13 -10.70
CA HIS A 39 5.03 -2.55 -11.08
C HIS A 39 6.22 -3.22 -10.38
N GLU A 40 6.81 -2.50 -9.44
CA GLU A 40 7.92 -2.95 -8.60
C GLU A 40 7.45 -3.18 -7.14
N VAL A 41 6.15 -3.52 -6.94
CA VAL A 41 5.71 -4.06 -5.65
C VAL A 41 6.51 -5.33 -5.39
N ARG A 42 7.02 -5.49 -4.17
CA ARG A 42 7.77 -6.69 -3.80
C ARG A 42 6.95 -7.94 -4.12
N GLU A 43 7.59 -8.94 -4.72
CA GLU A 43 6.91 -10.17 -5.13
C GLU A 43 6.11 -10.78 -3.97
N TYR A 44 4.83 -11.02 -4.22
CA TYR A 44 3.86 -11.62 -3.29
C TYR A 44 3.49 -10.75 -2.07
N ASP A 45 4.02 -9.52 -1.96
CA ASP A 45 3.71 -8.62 -0.82
C ASP A 45 2.39 -7.86 -1.03
N ILE A 46 1.30 -8.52 -0.64
CA ILE A 46 -0.05 -7.95 -0.71
C ILE A 46 -0.17 -6.68 0.16
N ARG A 47 0.53 -6.62 1.30
CA ARG A 47 0.47 -5.48 2.22
C ARG A 47 1.14 -4.25 1.62
N GLU A 48 2.30 -4.41 0.98
CA GLU A 48 2.97 -3.32 0.27
C GLU A 48 2.10 -2.82 -0.89
N GLY A 49 1.53 -3.74 -1.70
CA GLY A 49 0.60 -3.38 -2.77
C GLY A 49 -0.62 -2.59 -2.24
N ALA A 50 -1.22 -3.03 -1.14
CA ALA A 50 -2.33 -2.31 -0.49
C ALA A 50 -1.90 -0.93 0.01
N SER A 51 -0.69 -0.80 0.58
CA SER A 51 -0.15 0.47 1.09
C SER A 51 0.08 1.48 -0.03
N ILE A 52 0.73 1.07 -1.12
CA ILE A 52 0.98 1.91 -2.30
C ILE A 52 -0.35 2.37 -2.91
N LEU A 53 -1.32 1.45 -3.06
CA LEU A 53 -2.64 1.78 -3.58
C LEU A 53 -3.34 2.80 -2.68
N ALA A 54 -3.42 2.54 -1.37
CA ALA A 54 -4.13 3.39 -0.42
C ALA A 54 -3.50 4.80 -0.31
N SER A 55 -2.17 4.89 -0.29
CA SER A 55 -1.46 6.17 -0.17
C SER A 55 -1.60 7.06 -1.41
N THR A 56 -1.83 6.47 -2.59
CA THR A 56 -1.94 7.21 -3.85
C THR A 56 -3.39 7.44 -4.29
N PHE A 57 -4.31 6.59 -3.84
CA PHE A 57 -5.73 6.62 -4.21
C PHE A 57 -6.38 8.01 -4.11
N PRO A 58 -6.18 8.82 -3.05
CA PRO A 58 -6.84 10.12 -2.90
C PRO A 58 -6.42 11.18 -3.92
N TYR A 59 -5.31 10.99 -4.62
CA TYR A 59 -4.77 11.95 -5.58
C TYR A 59 -5.26 11.73 -7.01
N TRP A 60 -5.96 10.62 -7.26
CA TRP A 60 -6.53 10.32 -8.57
C TRP A 60 -7.94 10.91 -8.70
N PRO A 61 -8.35 11.28 -9.94
CA PRO A 61 -9.71 11.78 -10.17
C PRO A 61 -10.78 10.77 -9.75
N ASP A 62 -11.92 11.28 -9.27
CA ASP A 62 -13.11 10.48 -9.01
C ASP A 62 -13.50 9.67 -10.25
N GLY A 63 -13.97 8.44 -10.03
CA GLY A 63 -14.34 7.53 -11.12
C GLY A 63 -13.15 6.83 -11.79
N THR A 64 -11.91 6.99 -11.30
CA THR A 64 -10.74 6.23 -11.79
C THR A 64 -10.93 4.72 -11.55
N ILE A 65 -10.43 3.89 -12.45
CA ILE A 65 -10.45 2.43 -12.31
C ILE A 65 -9.04 1.95 -12.04
N PHE A 66 -8.82 1.42 -10.83
CA PHE A 66 -7.55 0.83 -10.44
C PHE A 66 -7.56 -0.68 -10.72
N VAL A 67 -6.46 -1.20 -11.24
CA VAL A 67 -6.21 -2.64 -11.37
C VAL A 67 -4.98 -2.96 -10.55
N SER A 68 -5.17 -3.58 -9.39
CA SER A 68 -4.08 -3.91 -8.46
C SER A 68 -3.91 -5.43 -8.38
N VAL A 69 -2.75 -5.92 -8.79
CA VAL A 69 -2.49 -7.36 -8.97
C VAL A 69 -1.20 -7.75 -8.26
N VAL A 70 -1.32 -8.13 -7.00
CA VAL A 70 -0.35 -8.94 -6.26
C VAL A 70 -1.08 -10.21 -5.88
N ASP A 71 -0.85 -11.29 -6.61
CA ASP A 71 -1.76 -12.44 -6.62
C ASP A 71 -1.04 -13.79 -6.49
N PRO A 72 -0.52 -14.11 -5.29
CA PRO A 72 0.09 -15.43 -5.04
C PRO A 72 -0.89 -16.60 -5.17
N GLY A 73 -2.20 -16.32 -5.16
CA GLY A 73 -3.28 -17.30 -5.31
C GLY A 73 -3.86 -17.41 -6.72
N VAL A 74 -3.21 -16.86 -7.75
CA VAL A 74 -3.70 -16.91 -9.13
C VAL A 74 -4.00 -18.34 -9.58
N GLY A 75 -5.16 -18.52 -10.21
CA GLY A 75 -5.58 -19.86 -10.70
C GLY A 75 -6.12 -20.81 -9.64
N THR A 76 -6.31 -20.38 -8.40
CA THR A 76 -6.99 -21.12 -7.33
C THR A 76 -8.46 -20.65 -7.17
N ASP A 77 -9.15 -21.17 -6.15
CA ASP A 77 -10.55 -20.82 -5.83
C ASP A 77 -10.72 -19.43 -5.17
N ARG A 78 -9.63 -18.61 -5.04
CA ARG A 78 -9.73 -17.25 -4.51
C ARG A 78 -10.61 -16.41 -5.44
N ARG A 79 -11.49 -15.57 -4.87
CA ARG A 79 -12.37 -14.70 -5.66
C ARG A 79 -11.55 -13.63 -6.41
N SER A 80 -11.99 -13.34 -7.63
CA SER A 80 -11.63 -12.11 -8.37
C SER A 80 -12.76 -11.11 -8.14
N CYS A 81 -12.46 -9.86 -7.79
CA CYS A 81 -13.51 -8.90 -7.42
C CYS A 81 -13.28 -7.50 -7.99
N VAL A 82 -14.37 -6.74 -8.01
CA VAL A 82 -14.35 -5.28 -8.21
C VAL A 82 -15.03 -4.64 -7.01
N ALA A 83 -14.33 -3.71 -6.36
CA ALA A 83 -14.89 -2.83 -5.34
C ALA A 83 -15.32 -1.50 -5.98
N LEU A 84 -16.55 -1.06 -5.72
CA LEU A 84 -17.05 0.29 -6.01
C LEU A 84 -16.79 1.15 -4.78
N MET A 85 -16.04 2.23 -4.96
CA MET A 85 -15.65 3.15 -3.91
C MET A 85 -16.66 4.31 -3.75
N ASP A 86 -16.64 4.98 -2.59
CA ASP A 86 -17.56 6.10 -2.29
C ASP A 86 -17.47 7.26 -3.28
N ASN A 87 -16.27 7.55 -3.82
CA ASN A 87 -16.04 8.58 -4.83
C ASN A 87 -16.35 8.11 -6.28
N GLY A 88 -16.97 6.93 -6.44
CA GLY A 88 -17.33 6.36 -7.74
C GLY A 88 -16.17 5.70 -8.50
N SER A 89 -14.98 5.63 -7.92
CA SER A 89 -13.86 4.85 -8.46
C SER A 89 -14.09 3.36 -8.31
N TYR A 90 -13.36 2.56 -9.07
CA TYR A 90 -13.38 1.10 -8.97
C TYR A 90 -11.98 0.57 -8.65
N VAL A 91 -11.92 -0.51 -7.87
CA VAL A 91 -10.69 -1.28 -7.68
C VAL A 91 -10.92 -2.71 -8.12
N VAL A 92 -10.24 -3.14 -9.16
CA VAL A 92 -10.28 -4.49 -9.75
C VAL A 92 -9.06 -5.26 -9.24
N THR A 93 -9.29 -6.35 -8.49
CA THR A 93 -8.23 -7.00 -7.72
C THR A 93 -8.61 -8.43 -7.30
N PRO A 94 -7.65 -9.32 -6.96
CA PRO A 94 -7.98 -10.52 -6.21
C PRO A 94 -8.48 -10.17 -4.80
N ASP A 95 -9.44 -10.95 -4.29
CA ASP A 95 -9.90 -10.87 -2.90
C ASP A 95 -8.93 -11.61 -1.98
N ASN A 96 -7.83 -10.96 -1.63
CA ASN A 96 -6.71 -11.54 -0.88
C ASN A 96 -6.13 -10.63 0.20
N GLY A 97 -6.76 -9.47 0.45
CA GLY A 97 -6.28 -8.48 1.40
C GLY A 97 -5.90 -7.13 0.77
N THR A 98 -5.75 -7.03 -0.55
CA THR A 98 -5.40 -5.78 -1.25
C THR A 98 -6.30 -4.60 -0.88
N LEU A 99 -7.57 -4.85 -0.59
CA LEU A 99 -8.57 -3.84 -0.22
C LEU A 99 -8.56 -3.45 1.27
N SER A 100 -7.70 -4.05 2.10
CA SER A 100 -7.74 -3.88 3.56
C SER A 100 -7.64 -2.43 4.01
N LEU A 101 -6.75 -1.63 3.41
CA LEU A 101 -6.51 -0.23 3.79
C LEU A 101 -7.51 0.76 3.16
N LEU A 102 -8.31 0.32 2.19
CA LEU A 102 -9.38 1.10 1.58
C LEU A 102 -10.77 0.65 2.03
N TYR A 103 -10.86 -0.31 2.97
CA TYR A 103 -12.10 -0.98 3.34
C TYR A 103 -13.23 -0.03 3.69
N ASP A 104 -12.97 1.00 4.49
CA ASP A 104 -14.01 1.92 4.96
C ASP A 104 -14.63 2.76 3.82
N SER A 105 -13.87 3.00 2.75
CA SER A 105 -14.32 3.73 1.56
C SER A 105 -15.02 2.86 0.51
N ILE A 106 -15.20 1.55 0.79
CA ILE A 106 -15.89 0.64 -0.12
C ILE A 106 -17.40 0.76 0.09
N ARG A 107 -18.13 1.05 -0.98
CA ARG A 107 -19.60 1.10 -1.01
C ARG A 107 -20.20 -0.28 -1.25
N GLU A 108 -19.73 -0.97 -2.29
CA GLU A 108 -20.23 -2.27 -2.74
C GLU A 108 -19.10 -3.10 -3.33
N VAL A 109 -19.25 -4.42 -3.35
CA VAL A 109 -18.31 -5.34 -4.00
C VAL A 109 -19.03 -6.36 -4.86
N ARG A 110 -18.42 -6.69 -6.01
CA ARG A 110 -18.93 -7.75 -6.90
C ARG A 110 -17.83 -8.74 -7.22
N GLU A 111 -18.19 -10.01 -7.21
CA GLU A 111 -17.33 -11.06 -7.76
C GLU A 111 -17.32 -10.93 -9.28
N ILE A 112 -16.17 -11.07 -9.90
CA ILE A 112 -16.07 -11.05 -11.35
C ILE A 112 -16.60 -12.37 -11.92
N ASP A 113 -17.65 -12.29 -12.72
CA ASP A 113 -18.10 -13.45 -13.51
C ASP A 113 -17.12 -13.67 -14.66
N GLU A 114 -16.15 -14.55 -14.44
CA GLU A 114 -15.11 -14.85 -15.41
C GLU A 114 -15.62 -15.51 -16.70
N LYS A 115 -16.84 -16.08 -16.71
CA LYS A 115 -17.46 -16.59 -17.95
C LYS A 115 -17.77 -15.48 -18.94
N VAL A 116 -17.98 -14.26 -18.42
CA VAL A 116 -18.33 -13.08 -19.22
C VAL A 116 -17.18 -12.08 -19.30
N ASN A 117 -16.41 -11.95 -18.22
CA ASN A 117 -15.39 -10.92 -18.04
C ASN A 117 -13.95 -11.44 -18.14
N ARG A 118 -13.74 -12.54 -18.83
CA ARG A 118 -12.44 -13.09 -19.22
C ARG A 118 -12.17 -12.76 -20.69
N MET A 119 -10.92 -12.43 -21.02
CA MET A 119 -10.49 -12.16 -22.40
C MET A 119 -10.77 -13.38 -23.28
N PRO A 120 -11.48 -13.24 -24.44
CA PRO A 120 -11.75 -14.35 -25.33
C PRO A 120 -10.49 -15.10 -25.76
N GLY A 121 -10.55 -16.44 -25.69
CA GLY A 121 -9.43 -17.32 -26.04
C GLY A 121 -8.37 -17.48 -24.95
N SER A 122 -8.65 -17.06 -23.70
CA SER A 122 -7.78 -17.29 -22.56
C SER A 122 -8.37 -18.28 -21.53
N ASP A 123 -9.39 -19.04 -21.93
CA ASP A 123 -10.12 -19.94 -21.03
C ASP A 123 -9.22 -21.00 -20.39
N ASP A 124 -8.20 -21.47 -21.11
CA ASP A 124 -7.23 -22.46 -20.64
C ASP A 124 -5.98 -21.83 -19.99
N HIS A 125 -5.95 -20.49 -19.82
CA HIS A 125 -4.81 -19.77 -19.23
C HIS A 125 -5.12 -19.38 -17.78
N HIS A 126 -4.50 -20.03 -16.80
CA HIS A 126 -4.84 -19.84 -15.38
C HIS A 126 -3.78 -19.05 -14.59
N THR A 127 -2.67 -18.62 -15.22
CA THR A 127 -1.53 -18.00 -14.53
C THR A 127 -1.41 -16.50 -14.73
N PHE A 128 -2.25 -15.89 -15.59
CA PHE A 128 -2.15 -14.45 -15.86
C PHE A 128 -3.52 -13.75 -15.80
N HIS A 129 -4.20 -13.87 -14.65
CA HIS A 129 -5.47 -13.18 -14.41
C HIS A 129 -5.32 -11.64 -14.47
N GLY A 130 -4.14 -11.10 -14.17
CA GLY A 130 -3.84 -9.67 -14.33
C GLY A 130 -4.23 -9.13 -15.70
N ARG A 131 -3.84 -9.84 -16.77
CA ARG A 131 -4.18 -9.52 -18.15
C ARG A 131 -5.58 -9.98 -18.52
N ASP A 132 -5.87 -11.27 -18.29
CA ASP A 132 -6.99 -11.98 -18.90
C ASP A 132 -8.33 -11.72 -18.20
N VAL A 133 -8.29 -11.35 -16.91
CA VAL A 133 -9.47 -11.08 -16.08
C VAL A 133 -9.50 -9.61 -15.65
N TYR A 134 -8.48 -9.15 -14.91
CA TYR A 134 -8.56 -7.84 -14.25
C TYR A 134 -8.45 -6.67 -15.24
N ALA A 135 -7.41 -6.63 -16.07
CA ALA A 135 -7.26 -5.57 -17.09
C ALA A 135 -8.42 -5.59 -18.09
N TYR A 136 -8.88 -6.80 -18.47
CA TYR A 136 -10.00 -6.95 -19.41
C TYR A 136 -11.32 -6.46 -18.80
N THR A 137 -11.63 -6.81 -17.55
CA THR A 137 -12.82 -6.32 -16.83
C THR A 137 -12.79 -4.79 -16.66
N ALA A 138 -11.64 -4.24 -16.27
CA ALA A 138 -11.44 -2.80 -16.13
C ALA A 138 -11.67 -2.06 -17.47
N ALA A 139 -11.16 -2.60 -18.56
CA ALA A 139 -11.35 -2.03 -19.89
C ALA A 139 -12.82 -2.02 -20.31
N ARG A 140 -13.57 -3.09 -20.02
CA ARG A 140 -15.00 -3.19 -20.33
C ARG A 140 -15.83 -2.19 -19.50
N LEU A 141 -15.48 -1.97 -18.24
CA LEU A 141 -16.09 -0.93 -17.39
C LEU A 141 -15.77 0.46 -17.94
N ALA A 142 -14.50 0.76 -18.21
CA ALA A 142 -14.05 2.07 -18.68
C ALA A 142 -14.65 2.45 -20.04
N SER A 143 -14.83 1.48 -20.95
CA SER A 143 -15.44 1.69 -22.27
C SER A 143 -16.98 1.76 -22.23
N GLY A 144 -17.60 1.41 -21.10
CA GLY A 144 -19.07 1.31 -20.98
C GLY A 144 -19.67 0.08 -21.68
N ILE A 145 -18.86 -0.91 -22.06
CA ILE A 145 -19.36 -2.20 -22.60
C ILE A 145 -20.17 -2.95 -21.54
N ILE A 146 -19.75 -2.84 -20.28
CA ILE A 146 -20.53 -3.30 -19.14
C ILE A 146 -20.76 -2.15 -18.16
N GLY A 147 -21.91 -2.17 -17.47
CA GLY A 147 -22.15 -1.39 -16.28
C GLY A 147 -21.73 -2.16 -15.02
N TRP A 148 -22.01 -1.57 -13.86
CA TRP A 148 -21.69 -2.16 -12.56
C TRP A 148 -22.24 -3.59 -12.40
N GLU A 149 -23.50 -3.80 -12.77
CA GLU A 149 -24.18 -5.09 -12.69
C GLU A 149 -23.56 -6.16 -13.61
N GLY A 150 -22.92 -5.72 -14.69
CA GLY A 150 -22.26 -6.60 -15.66
C GLY A 150 -20.93 -7.20 -15.18
N VAL A 151 -20.42 -6.75 -14.02
CA VAL A 151 -19.23 -7.35 -13.41
C VAL A 151 -19.52 -8.76 -12.94
N GLY A 152 -20.68 -8.98 -12.31
CA GLY A 152 -21.08 -10.27 -11.75
C GLY A 152 -21.93 -10.12 -10.48
N PRO A 153 -22.08 -11.14 -9.65
CA PRO A 153 -22.93 -11.10 -8.46
C PRO A 153 -22.34 -10.18 -7.37
N LEU A 154 -23.23 -9.48 -6.65
CA LEU A 154 -22.89 -8.82 -5.40
C LEU A 154 -22.55 -9.86 -4.33
N PHE A 155 -21.65 -9.52 -3.44
CA PHE A 155 -21.41 -10.28 -2.21
C PHE A 155 -21.19 -9.33 -1.02
N GLU A 156 -21.29 -9.88 0.18
CA GLU A 156 -21.21 -9.11 1.41
C GLU A 156 -19.79 -8.57 1.60
N LYS A 157 -19.65 -7.25 1.75
CA LYS A 157 -18.37 -6.54 1.98
C LYS A 157 -17.59 -7.14 3.17
N GLU A 158 -18.31 -7.58 4.20
CA GLU A 158 -17.76 -8.16 5.42
C GLU A 158 -17.04 -9.50 5.16
N SER A 159 -17.35 -10.16 4.03
CA SER A 159 -16.69 -11.40 3.62
C SER A 159 -15.38 -11.21 2.84
N LEU A 160 -14.98 -9.97 2.58
CA LEU A 160 -13.67 -9.67 1.98
C LEU A 160 -12.54 -10.20 2.86
N VAL A 161 -11.54 -10.78 2.23
CA VAL A 161 -10.28 -11.12 2.90
C VAL A 161 -9.57 -9.83 3.31
N ARG A 162 -9.20 -9.74 4.60
CA ARG A 162 -8.49 -8.57 5.13
C ARG A 162 -7.36 -9.00 6.05
N PHE A 163 -6.26 -8.28 6.00
CA PHE A 163 -5.29 -8.29 7.08
C PHE A 163 -5.67 -7.25 8.16
N PRO A 164 -5.25 -7.44 9.42
CA PRO A 164 -5.47 -6.44 10.46
C PRO A 164 -4.91 -5.08 10.06
N ALA A 165 -5.69 -4.02 10.31
CA ALA A 165 -5.17 -2.66 10.17
C ALA A 165 -3.94 -2.47 11.07
N PRO A 166 -2.91 -1.73 10.62
CA PRO A 166 -1.79 -1.37 11.47
C PRO A 166 -2.29 -0.69 12.74
N SER A 167 -1.78 -1.14 13.89
CA SER A 167 -2.22 -0.63 15.20
C SER A 167 -1.24 0.41 15.74
N ALA A 168 -1.76 1.38 16.50
CA ALA A 168 -0.96 2.26 17.33
C ALA A 168 -1.71 2.57 18.62
N GLU A 169 -0.98 2.72 19.73
CA GLU A 169 -1.55 3.04 21.04
C GLU A 169 -0.58 3.84 21.90
N ILE A 170 -1.11 4.55 22.89
CA ILE A 170 -0.30 5.22 23.92
C ILE A 170 -0.44 4.45 25.22
N ILE A 171 0.70 4.02 25.76
CA ILE A 171 0.78 3.34 27.07
C ILE A 171 1.83 4.07 27.92
N ASP A 172 1.45 4.49 29.12
CA ASP A 172 2.34 5.14 30.10
C ASP A 172 3.14 6.33 29.52
N GLY A 173 2.52 7.12 28.62
CA GLY A 173 3.15 8.29 27.99
C GLY A 173 4.13 7.98 26.85
N GLU A 174 4.12 6.78 26.32
CA GLU A 174 4.91 6.34 25.19
C GLU A 174 3.99 5.88 24.06
N ALA A 175 4.40 6.09 22.80
CA ALA A 175 3.67 5.63 21.63
C ALA A 175 4.20 4.28 21.15
N PHE A 176 3.30 3.35 20.93
CA PHE A 176 3.57 2.02 20.42
C PHE A 176 2.91 1.85 19.06
N GLY A 177 3.60 1.19 18.15
CA GLY A 177 3.11 0.89 16.81
C GLY A 177 3.90 -0.24 16.17
N GLU A 178 3.80 -0.30 14.84
CA GLU A 178 4.53 -1.29 14.05
C GLU A 178 5.07 -0.67 12.76
N VAL A 179 6.05 -1.32 12.15
CA VAL A 179 6.54 -0.93 10.82
C VAL A 179 5.44 -1.23 9.80
N THR A 180 5.14 -0.25 8.95
CA THR A 180 4.14 -0.35 7.88
C THR A 180 4.74 -0.48 6.49
N GLY A 181 6.01 -0.09 6.34
CA GLY A 181 6.74 -0.19 5.08
C GLY A 181 8.24 0.08 5.29
N ALA A 182 9.06 -0.50 4.43
CA ALA A 182 10.46 -0.22 4.31
C ALA A 182 10.75 0.07 2.83
N HIS A 183 11.16 1.31 2.53
CA HIS A 183 11.29 1.77 1.14
C HIS A 183 12.67 1.47 0.59
N ASP A 184 12.77 0.56 -0.36
CA ASP A 184 14.05 0.15 -0.96
C ASP A 184 14.83 1.30 -1.57
N HIS A 185 14.14 2.28 -2.18
CA HIS A 185 14.80 3.35 -2.93
C HIS A 185 15.45 4.41 -2.02
N PHE A 186 14.76 4.85 -0.95
CA PHE A 186 15.26 5.85 0.00
C PHE A 186 15.71 5.24 1.33
N GLY A 187 15.32 4.00 1.61
CA GLY A 187 15.60 3.31 2.85
C GLY A 187 14.89 3.87 4.08
N ASN A 188 13.80 4.61 3.89
CA ASN A 188 12.98 5.12 4.98
C ASN A 188 12.09 4.02 5.54
N VAL A 189 11.68 4.16 6.79
CA VAL A 189 10.80 3.22 7.50
C VAL A 189 9.51 3.89 7.92
N GLY A 190 8.42 3.54 7.25
CA GLY A 190 7.08 3.97 7.61
C GLY A 190 6.60 3.26 8.89
N ILE A 191 5.90 4.00 9.75
CA ILE A 191 5.42 3.52 11.05
C ILE A 191 3.92 3.78 11.17
N SER A 192 3.19 2.90 11.85
CA SER A 192 1.74 3.02 12.08
C SER A 192 1.34 4.11 13.07
N ILE A 193 2.29 4.80 13.71
CA ILE A 193 2.01 5.84 14.72
C ILE A 193 1.68 7.16 14.01
N PRO A 194 0.46 7.73 14.23
CA PRO A 194 0.09 9.03 13.68
C PRO A 194 0.93 10.17 14.24
N ASN A 195 1.18 11.22 13.43
CA ASN A 195 1.86 12.46 13.86
C ASN A 195 1.21 13.07 15.10
N GLU A 196 -0.11 13.02 15.22
CA GLU A 196 -0.85 13.55 16.35
C GLU A 196 -0.55 12.80 17.65
N MET A 197 -0.30 11.49 17.59
CA MET A 197 0.03 10.68 18.76
C MET A 197 1.39 11.05 19.36
N ILE A 198 2.35 11.46 18.53
CA ILE A 198 3.65 11.98 18.96
C ILE A 198 3.48 13.26 19.79
N LYS A 199 2.60 14.15 19.35
CA LYS A 199 2.26 15.39 20.09
C LYS A 199 1.55 15.08 21.41
N GLN A 200 0.67 14.08 21.43
CA GLN A 200 -0.04 13.66 22.66
C GLN A 200 0.88 13.11 23.72
N ILE A 201 2.00 12.49 23.37
CA ILE A 201 3.03 12.05 24.34
C ILE A 201 4.02 13.16 24.69
N GLY A 202 3.77 14.40 24.28
CA GLY A 202 4.55 15.58 24.68
C GLY A 202 5.82 15.82 23.88
N ILE A 203 5.96 15.22 22.69
CA ILE A 203 7.09 15.45 21.78
C ILE A 203 6.70 16.50 20.75
N GLY A 204 7.39 17.65 20.76
CA GLY A 204 7.24 18.75 19.81
C GLY A 204 8.31 18.72 18.72
N LEU A 205 8.13 19.57 17.69
CA LEU A 205 9.12 19.74 16.62
C LEU A 205 10.43 20.28 17.19
N GLY A 206 11.53 19.58 16.91
CA GLY A 206 12.86 19.89 17.42
C GLY A 206 13.23 19.15 18.70
N ASP A 207 12.30 18.46 19.33
CA ASP A 207 12.59 17.67 20.53
C ASP A 207 13.30 16.37 20.18
N MET A 208 14.10 15.87 21.12
CA MET A 208 14.69 14.56 21.06
C MET A 208 13.70 13.50 21.56
N CYS A 209 13.60 12.42 20.82
CA CYS A 209 12.83 11.24 21.21
C CYS A 209 13.71 9.99 21.14
N ARG A 210 13.35 8.97 21.90
CA ARG A 210 13.99 7.66 21.82
C ARG A 210 13.13 6.74 21.01
N VAL A 211 13.70 6.17 19.96
CA VAL A 211 13.03 5.23 19.05
C VAL A 211 13.62 3.85 19.22
N ARG A 212 12.76 2.87 19.49
CA ARG A 212 13.11 1.44 19.55
C ARG A 212 12.35 0.68 18.50
N ILE A 213 13.06 -0.23 17.82
CA ILE A 213 12.45 -1.20 16.92
C ILE A 213 12.82 -2.59 17.44
N SER A 214 11.82 -3.43 17.64
CA SER A 214 12.00 -4.77 18.19
C SER A 214 11.27 -5.81 17.33
N LYS A 215 11.78 -7.05 17.37
CA LYS A 215 11.14 -8.23 16.79
C LYS A 215 11.27 -9.39 17.76
N ASP A 216 10.18 -10.15 17.93
CA ASP A 216 10.13 -11.30 18.84
C ASP A 216 10.63 -10.97 20.27
N GLY A 217 10.33 -9.75 20.76
CA GLY A 217 10.73 -9.26 22.08
C GLY A 217 12.21 -8.86 22.21
N LYS A 218 12.98 -8.86 21.14
CA LYS A 218 14.38 -8.43 21.11
C LYS A 218 14.49 -7.07 20.43
N ASP A 219 15.13 -6.11 21.11
CA ASP A 219 15.47 -4.82 20.53
C ASP A 219 16.55 -4.98 19.45
N LEU A 220 16.26 -4.49 18.26
CA LEU A 220 17.15 -4.49 17.10
C LEU A 220 17.73 -3.10 16.84
N TYR A 221 16.97 -2.07 17.23
CA TYR A 221 17.38 -0.67 17.16
C TYR A 221 16.89 0.04 18.43
N ASP A 222 17.76 0.88 19.03
CA ASP A 222 17.44 1.67 20.22
C ASP A 222 18.36 2.91 20.25
N LYS A 223 17.89 4.03 19.69
CA LYS A 223 18.64 5.28 19.63
C LYS A 223 17.74 6.51 19.87
N GLU A 224 18.38 7.60 20.30
CA GLU A 224 17.75 8.90 20.36
C GLU A 224 17.92 9.61 19.02
N MET A 225 16.85 10.32 18.57
CA MET A 225 16.85 11.12 17.37
C MET A 225 15.91 12.31 17.52
N MET A 226 16.09 13.34 16.70
CA MET A 226 15.20 14.49 16.67
C MET A 226 13.88 14.13 16.00
N PHE A 227 12.77 14.70 16.49
CA PHE A 227 11.49 14.71 15.78
C PHE A 227 11.30 16.06 15.05
N HIS A 228 11.05 16.05 13.75
CA HIS A 228 10.77 17.27 12.98
C HIS A 228 9.91 17.01 11.73
N LYS A 229 9.59 18.07 10.97
CA LYS A 229 8.71 18.01 9.77
C LYS A 229 9.32 17.24 8.60
N SER A 230 10.63 17.15 8.50
CA SER A 230 11.30 16.47 7.39
C SER A 230 12.76 16.16 7.74
N PHE A 231 13.38 15.29 6.95
CA PHE A 231 14.76 14.85 7.18
C PHE A 231 15.83 15.95 7.03
N GLY A 232 15.54 17.08 6.40
CA GLY A 232 16.48 18.17 6.21
C GLY A 232 16.84 18.99 7.47
N TRP A 233 16.26 18.67 8.63
CA TRP A 233 16.52 19.36 9.89
C TRP A 233 17.69 18.81 10.70
N VAL A 234 18.31 17.74 10.22
CA VAL A 234 19.53 17.18 10.78
C VAL A 234 20.64 17.18 9.73
N ALA A 235 21.89 17.00 10.13
CA ALA A 235 23.02 16.94 9.20
C ALA A 235 22.90 15.71 8.26
N PRO A 236 23.50 15.76 7.05
CA PRO A 236 23.59 14.59 6.20
C PRO A 236 24.21 13.40 6.93
N GLY A 237 23.56 12.23 6.82
CA GLY A 237 23.95 11.00 7.50
C GLY A 237 23.32 10.80 8.88
N GLU A 238 22.63 11.80 9.43
CA GLU A 238 21.99 11.70 10.74
C GLU A 238 20.55 11.16 10.64
N PRO A 239 20.14 10.28 11.56
CA PRO A 239 18.77 9.76 11.62
C PRO A 239 17.81 10.79 12.21
N ILE A 240 16.56 10.71 11.78
CA ILE A 240 15.48 11.58 12.24
C ILE A 240 14.15 10.83 12.21
N LEU A 241 13.29 11.12 13.18
CA LEU A 241 11.86 10.82 13.11
C LEU A 241 11.17 12.02 12.47
N ASN A 242 10.47 11.83 11.37
CA ASN A 242 9.82 12.95 10.69
C ASN A 242 8.33 12.70 10.40
N GLU A 243 7.58 13.80 10.26
CA GLU A 243 6.22 13.76 9.74
C GLU A 243 6.25 13.30 8.27
N CYS A 244 5.38 12.34 7.91
CA CYS A 244 5.20 11.91 6.53
C CYS A 244 3.92 12.53 5.95
N SER A 245 3.81 12.55 4.62
CA SER A 245 2.70 13.16 3.88
C SER A 245 1.35 12.44 4.05
N ASN A 246 1.34 11.28 4.68
CA ASN A 246 0.16 10.46 4.97
C ASN A 246 -0.33 10.58 6.42
N ASP A 247 0.10 11.62 7.16
CA ASP A 247 -0.23 11.89 8.56
C ASP A 247 0.37 10.92 9.60
N TYR A 248 1.27 10.03 9.21
CA TYR A 248 2.04 9.14 10.07
C TYR A 248 3.48 9.60 10.22
N VAL A 249 4.21 9.03 11.19
CA VAL A 249 5.64 9.27 11.31
C VAL A 249 6.45 8.28 10.50
N GLU A 250 7.63 8.72 10.11
CA GLU A 250 8.62 7.95 9.35
C GLU A 250 9.99 8.11 9.96
N ILE A 251 10.80 7.05 9.96
CA ILE A 251 12.23 7.13 10.30
C ILE A 251 13.02 7.25 9.01
N SER A 252 13.86 8.27 8.93
CA SER A 252 14.71 8.57 7.77
C SER A 252 16.15 8.84 8.19
N ILE A 253 17.09 8.78 7.24
CA ILE A 253 18.42 9.37 7.37
C ILE A 253 18.54 10.48 6.34
N ASN A 254 18.94 11.68 6.76
CA ASN A 254 19.13 12.78 5.82
C ASN A 254 20.21 12.42 4.79
N GLN A 255 19.84 12.36 3.50
CA GLN A 255 20.69 11.94 2.38
C GLN A 255 21.32 10.53 2.56
N GLY A 256 20.62 9.63 3.23
CA GLY A 256 21.06 8.26 3.47
C GLY A 256 19.87 7.30 3.54
N SER A 257 20.17 6.00 3.63
CA SER A 257 19.19 4.92 3.78
C SER A 257 19.23 4.38 5.21
N PHE A 258 18.13 4.52 5.95
CA PHE A 258 18.03 3.95 7.29
C PHE A 258 18.07 2.41 7.23
N CYS A 259 17.36 1.83 6.27
CA CYS A 259 17.34 0.38 6.12
C CYS A 259 18.75 -0.19 5.86
N ASP A 260 19.51 0.40 4.93
CA ASP A 260 20.85 -0.15 4.60
C ASP A 260 21.85 0.03 5.74
N ILE A 261 21.78 1.14 6.47
CA ILE A 261 22.77 1.52 7.48
C ILE A 261 22.45 0.89 8.84
N GLU A 262 21.19 0.94 9.26
CA GLU A 262 20.80 0.64 10.63
C GLU A 262 20.06 -0.70 10.76
N LEU A 263 19.23 -1.08 9.78
CA LEU A 263 18.35 -2.24 9.91
C LEU A 263 18.09 -2.94 8.55
N PRO A 264 19.14 -3.50 7.90
CA PRO A 264 19.01 -4.08 6.56
C PRO A 264 18.10 -5.30 6.48
N GLU A 265 17.75 -5.90 7.59
CA GLU A 265 16.80 -7.00 7.65
C GLU A 265 15.35 -6.59 7.29
N LEU A 266 14.98 -5.31 7.42
CA LEU A 266 13.67 -4.81 7.01
C LEU A 266 13.45 -4.96 5.51
N LEU A 267 14.49 -4.70 4.69
CA LEU A 267 14.42 -4.85 3.23
C LEU A 267 14.20 -6.31 2.79
N LYS A 268 14.53 -7.27 3.64
CA LYS A 268 14.38 -8.70 3.39
C LYS A 268 13.15 -9.32 4.04
N ALA A 269 12.45 -8.55 4.86
CA ALA A 269 11.30 -9.05 5.59
C ALA A 269 10.09 -9.19 4.66
N TYR A 270 9.49 -10.37 4.61
CA TYR A 270 8.24 -10.61 3.89
C TYR A 270 7.05 -9.88 4.55
N ASP A 271 7.03 -9.84 5.87
CA ASP A 271 6.03 -9.09 6.66
C ASP A 271 6.76 -8.16 7.63
N VAL A 272 6.74 -6.88 7.32
CA VAL A 272 7.38 -5.86 8.16
C VAL A 272 6.56 -5.53 9.41
N SER A 273 5.29 -5.88 9.50
CA SER A 273 4.43 -5.60 10.66
C SER A 273 4.80 -6.37 11.92
N VAL A 274 5.62 -7.40 11.78
CA VAL A 274 6.19 -8.13 12.93
C VAL A 274 7.21 -7.29 13.70
N TYR A 275 7.73 -6.21 13.11
CA TYR A 275 8.63 -5.27 13.78
C TYR A 275 7.80 -4.25 14.54
N LYS A 276 7.96 -4.23 15.87
CA LYS A 276 7.24 -3.31 16.74
C LYS A 276 8.08 -2.08 17.03
N VAL A 277 7.42 -0.93 17.06
CA VAL A 277 8.06 0.36 17.26
C VAL A 277 7.54 0.96 18.56
N ARG A 278 8.45 1.52 19.37
CA ARG A 278 8.15 2.27 20.58
C ARG A 278 8.86 3.62 20.51
N ILE A 279 8.12 4.69 20.74
CA ILE A 279 8.64 6.06 20.76
C ILE A 279 8.36 6.66 22.14
N SER A 280 9.39 7.19 22.78
CA SER A 280 9.28 7.82 24.09
C SER A 280 9.96 9.19 24.12
N PRO A 281 9.44 10.14 24.94
CA PRO A 281 10.12 11.39 25.17
C PRO A 281 11.49 11.17 25.84
N VAL A 282 12.48 11.95 25.43
CA VAL A 282 13.74 12.03 26.17
C VAL A 282 13.62 13.16 27.19
N PRO A 283 13.84 12.89 28.50
CA PRO A 283 13.80 13.95 29.50
C PRO A 283 14.78 15.08 29.16
N VAL A 284 14.28 16.31 29.14
CA VAL A 284 15.16 17.49 29.03
C VAL A 284 16.12 17.44 30.20
N LYS A 285 17.43 17.32 29.94
CA LYS A 285 18.43 17.47 31.00
C LYS A 285 18.35 18.91 31.50
N GLU A 286 17.84 19.11 32.70
CA GLU A 286 18.00 20.39 33.39
C GLU A 286 19.52 20.68 33.44
N GLU A 287 19.97 21.66 32.68
CA GLU A 287 21.31 22.21 32.86
C GLU A 287 21.39 22.77 34.29
N LYS A 288 22.19 22.13 35.14
CA LYS A 288 22.51 22.56 36.50
C LYS A 288 23.56 23.65 36.49
#